data_cc683e66169e70779e085bb21a6e9438
#
_entry.id   cc683e66169e70779e085bb21a6e9438
#
_cell.length_a   1.000
_cell.length_b   1.000
_cell.length_c   1.000
_cell.angle_alpha   90.00
_cell.angle_beta   90.00
_cell.angle_gamma   90.00
#
_symmetry.space_group_name_H-M   'P 1'
#
loop_
_entity.id
_entity.type
_entity.pdbx_description
1 polymer ?
#
loop_
_entity_poly.entity_id
_entity_poly.type
_entity_poly.pdbx_seq_one_letter_code
_entity_poly.pdbx_strand_id
1 'polypeptide(L)'
;MMQQQSIFTDALNEQGKHQPSRRTFMWALLKNWWFVLPLFLICWLPVWILTTLYIDDVERDFKQTTDAVGELQASVLRLNLKRNISTADILAGFVEINQGDVNGFEQNAEILYRSIGGISALQLAKDAKISHIFPLKGHEAAMGHDLLHDDLRRKEAYIAISSGKITVAGPFNLKQGGYALIARRPVFIPDYHSQIMQYPNFWGFANVLIMFDKVLEDGGLDTLTAQGFDYELWRFHPDTGQPQSLAGQAGLRENPLSSFEIQLPNALWYLAVQPRFAALSTSQEVAITTLNLLVRHC
;
A
#
# COMPACT_ATOMS: atom_id res chain seq x y z
N MET A 1 -25.91 43.58 90.01
CA MET A 1 -26.16 42.47 89.01
C MET A 1 -26.44 42.96 87.57
N MET A 2 -26.40 44.25 87.30
CA MET A 2 -26.66 44.83 85.97
C MET A 2 -25.45 45.19 85.11
N GLN A 3 -24.21 45.12 85.72
CA GLN A 3 -23.00 45.56 84.97
C GLN A 3 -22.23 44.42 84.28
N GLN A 4 -22.56 43.14 84.52
CA GLN A 4 -21.89 42.01 83.91
C GLN A 4 -22.58 41.57 82.60
N GLN A 5 -23.81 41.99 82.32
CA GLN A 5 -24.52 41.64 81.07
C GLN A 5 -24.14 42.53 79.86
N SER A 6 -23.65 43.76 80.11
CA SER A 6 -23.28 44.65 79.03
C SER A 6 -21.94 44.28 78.33
N ILE A 7 -21.03 43.71 79.12
CA ILE A 7 -19.69 43.33 78.68
C ILE A 7 -19.77 42.06 77.73
N PHE A 8 -20.75 41.18 78.00
CA PHE A 8 -20.90 39.94 77.26
C PHE A 8 -21.61 40.14 75.92
N THR A 9 -22.46 41.17 75.82
CA THR A 9 -23.12 41.55 74.57
C THR A 9 -22.22 42.33 73.63
N ASP A 10 -21.28 43.11 74.14
CA ASP A 10 -20.31 43.81 73.27
C ASP A 10 -19.23 42.86 72.70
N ALA A 11 -18.81 41.83 73.49
CA ALA A 11 -17.87 40.83 73.01
C ALA A 11 -18.43 39.90 71.89
N LEU A 12 -19.75 39.66 71.85
CA LEU A 12 -20.38 38.88 70.78
C LEU A 12 -20.67 39.69 69.54
N ASN A 13 -20.68 41.00 69.61
CA ASN A 13 -20.90 41.89 68.48
C ASN A 13 -19.60 42.24 67.74
N GLU A 14 -18.44 42.03 68.31
CA GLU A 14 -17.15 42.21 67.59
C GLU A 14 -16.68 41.01 66.83
N GLN A 15 -17.19 39.80 67.08
CA GLN A 15 -16.85 38.61 66.26
C GLN A 15 -17.60 38.48 64.98
N GLY A 16 -18.56 39.38 64.65
CA GLY A 16 -19.38 39.38 63.42
C GLY A 16 -18.85 40.22 62.26
N LYS A 17 -17.70 40.91 62.45
CA LYS A 17 -17.21 41.84 61.41
C LYS A 17 -15.83 41.48 60.89
N HIS A 18 -15.72 40.43 60.08
CA HIS A 18 -14.71 40.30 59.01
C HIS A 18 -14.83 38.97 58.27
N GLN A 19 -16.00 38.69 57.68
CA GLN A 19 -15.98 37.87 56.50
C GLN A 19 -15.86 38.79 55.28
N PRO A 20 -14.77 38.72 54.51
CA PRO A 20 -14.69 39.46 53.27
C PRO A 20 -15.82 38.99 52.34
N SER A 21 -16.66 39.93 51.93
CA SER A 21 -17.79 39.57 51.02
C SER A 21 -17.21 38.90 49.77
N ARG A 22 -17.91 37.89 49.22
CA ARG A 22 -17.52 37.23 47.96
C ARG A 22 -17.19 38.24 46.87
N ARG A 23 -17.79 39.42 46.90
CA ARG A 23 -17.48 40.53 45.95
C ARG A 23 -16.09 41.11 46.15
N THR A 24 -15.59 41.33 47.36
CA THR A 24 -14.26 41.86 47.63
C THR A 24 -13.15 40.87 47.26
N PHE A 25 -13.37 39.57 47.43
CA PHE A 25 -12.45 38.53 47.01
C PHE A 25 -12.36 38.45 45.48
N MET A 26 -13.49 38.55 44.79
CA MET A 26 -13.56 38.55 43.33
C MET A 26 -12.90 39.80 42.70
N TRP A 27 -13.03 40.97 43.34
CA TRP A 27 -12.34 42.21 42.92
C TRP A 27 -10.82 42.16 43.17
N ALA A 28 -10.37 41.50 44.23
CA ALA A 28 -8.95 41.30 44.49
C ALA A 28 -8.30 40.34 43.48
N LEU A 29 -8.99 39.31 43.04
CA LEU A 29 -8.57 38.42 41.97
C LEU A 29 -8.50 39.14 40.60
N LEU A 30 -9.50 39.97 40.26
CA LEU A 30 -9.52 40.75 39.03
C LEU A 30 -8.42 41.81 39.01
N LYS A 31 -8.06 42.39 40.14
CA LYS A 31 -6.98 43.40 40.22
C LYS A 31 -5.59 42.78 40.03
N ASN A 32 -5.42 41.48 40.41
CA ASN A 32 -4.17 40.73 40.22
C ASN A 32 -4.08 39.99 38.88
N TRP A 33 -5.14 39.96 38.08
CA TRP A 33 -5.15 39.32 36.77
C TRP A 33 -4.04 39.85 35.83
N TRP A 34 -3.68 41.10 35.98
CA TRP A 34 -2.59 41.73 35.22
C TRP A 34 -1.23 41.04 35.43
N PHE A 35 -0.99 40.43 36.57
CA PHE A 35 0.22 39.67 36.88
C PHE A 35 0.06 38.17 36.62
N VAL A 36 -1.13 37.62 36.77
CA VAL A 36 -1.41 36.18 36.59
C VAL A 36 -1.38 35.79 35.11
N LEU A 37 -1.90 36.66 34.25
CA LEU A 37 -1.98 36.41 32.79
C LEU A 37 -0.59 36.32 32.15
N PRO A 38 0.36 37.26 32.35
CA PRO A 38 1.72 37.12 31.84
C PRO A 38 2.47 35.95 32.42
N LEU A 39 2.30 35.65 33.74
CA LEU A 39 2.93 34.49 34.37
C LEU A 39 2.41 33.18 33.76
N PHE A 40 1.12 33.08 33.53
CA PHE A 40 0.50 31.92 32.83
C PHE A 40 1.05 31.78 31.41
N LEU A 41 1.15 32.86 30.66
CA LEU A 41 1.72 32.86 29.31
C LEU A 41 3.18 32.42 29.29
N ILE A 42 3.99 32.93 30.26
CA ILE A 42 5.40 32.56 30.34
C ILE A 42 5.58 31.07 30.65
N CYS A 43 4.70 30.45 31.43
CA CYS A 43 4.75 29.01 31.71
C CYS A 43 4.15 28.16 30.61
N TRP A 44 3.05 28.63 30.03
CA TRP A 44 2.29 27.85 29.01
C TRP A 44 2.94 27.89 27.62
N LEU A 45 3.51 29.02 27.22
CA LEU A 45 4.09 29.20 25.89
C LEU A 45 5.30 28.27 25.62
N PRO A 46 6.27 28.09 26.54
CA PRO A 46 7.34 27.10 26.39
C PRO A 46 6.82 25.65 26.30
N VAL A 47 5.82 25.29 27.13
CA VAL A 47 5.23 23.95 27.09
C VAL A 47 4.55 23.72 25.76
N TRP A 48 3.81 24.69 25.24
CA TRP A 48 3.18 24.60 23.94
C TRP A 48 4.20 24.47 22.80
N ILE A 49 5.26 25.28 22.82
CA ILE A 49 6.35 25.21 21.84
C ILE A 49 7.06 23.85 21.91
N LEU A 50 7.42 23.37 23.10
CA LEU A 50 8.08 22.08 23.27
C LEU A 50 7.19 20.92 22.80
N THR A 51 5.89 20.99 23.06
CA THR A 51 4.93 19.96 22.63
C THR A 51 4.79 19.94 21.10
N THR A 52 4.70 21.12 20.45
CA THR A 52 4.62 21.19 18.99
C THR A 52 5.91 20.69 18.33
N LEU A 53 7.08 21.08 18.82
CA LEU A 53 8.37 20.59 18.30
C LEU A 53 8.53 19.09 18.50
N TYR A 54 8.08 18.54 19.63
CA TYR A 54 8.13 17.10 19.89
C TYR A 54 7.20 16.32 18.96
N ILE A 55 5.98 16.82 18.71
CA ILE A 55 5.03 16.20 17.78
C ILE A 55 5.60 16.20 16.35
N ASP A 56 6.16 17.34 15.92
CA ASP A 56 6.77 17.46 14.58
C ASP A 56 7.94 16.48 14.39
N ASP A 57 8.77 16.29 15.41
CA ASP A 57 9.89 15.34 15.38
C ASP A 57 9.39 13.89 15.28
N VAL A 58 8.39 13.53 16.09
CA VAL A 58 7.79 12.19 16.09
C VAL A 58 7.13 11.88 14.73
N GLU A 59 6.39 12.84 14.15
CA GLU A 59 5.79 12.65 12.83
C GLU A 59 6.86 12.46 11.72
N ARG A 60 7.96 13.21 11.79
CA ARG A 60 9.08 13.06 10.86
C ARG A 60 9.74 11.70 10.96
N ASP A 61 10.01 11.23 12.17
CA ASP A 61 10.61 9.92 12.41
C ASP A 61 9.70 8.79 11.90
N PHE A 62 8.40 8.87 12.17
CA PHE A 62 7.42 7.90 11.63
C PHE A 62 7.38 7.91 10.10
N LYS A 63 7.37 9.11 9.51
CA LYS A 63 7.39 9.23 8.05
C LYS A 63 8.67 8.67 7.45
N GLN A 64 9.83 9.01 7.99
CA GLN A 64 11.12 8.50 7.51
C GLN A 64 11.20 6.97 7.62
N THR A 65 10.75 6.39 8.73
CA THR A 65 10.71 4.95 8.93
C THR A 65 9.75 4.29 7.94
N THR A 66 8.56 4.86 7.75
CA THR A 66 7.56 4.35 6.79
C THR A 66 8.07 4.46 5.36
N ASP A 67 8.73 5.56 5.00
CA ASP A 67 9.36 5.76 3.69
C ASP A 67 10.45 4.73 3.45
N ALA A 68 11.33 4.49 4.42
CA ALA A 68 12.43 3.53 4.28
C ALA A 68 11.91 2.07 4.14
N VAL A 69 10.98 1.66 5.01
CA VAL A 69 10.41 0.31 5.00
C VAL A 69 9.55 0.10 3.74
N GLY A 70 8.73 1.08 3.38
CA GLY A 70 7.85 1.00 2.22
C GLY A 70 8.63 0.99 0.90
N GLU A 71 9.68 1.82 0.75
CA GLU A 71 10.53 1.82 -0.45
C GLU A 71 11.32 0.51 -0.59
N LEU A 72 11.85 -0.04 0.52
CA LEU A 72 12.50 -1.35 0.51
C LEU A 72 11.51 -2.41 -0.02
N GLN A 73 10.30 -2.44 0.51
CA GLN A 73 9.30 -3.43 0.14
C GLN A 73 8.81 -3.26 -1.31
N ALA A 74 8.59 -2.01 -1.75
CA ALA A 74 8.27 -1.70 -3.14
C ALA A 74 9.40 -2.12 -4.09
N SER A 75 10.66 -1.96 -3.68
CA SER A 75 11.83 -2.37 -4.46
C SER A 75 11.93 -3.89 -4.59
N VAL A 76 11.70 -4.64 -3.50
CA VAL A 76 11.65 -6.12 -3.51
C VAL A 76 10.55 -6.59 -4.46
N LEU A 77 9.36 -6.01 -4.35
CA LEU A 77 8.22 -6.36 -5.21
C LEU A 77 8.51 -6.04 -6.69
N ARG A 78 9.07 -4.86 -6.99
CA ARG A 78 9.50 -4.50 -8.36
C ARG A 78 10.51 -5.50 -8.94
N LEU A 79 11.52 -5.87 -8.15
CA LEU A 79 12.58 -6.78 -8.59
C LEU A 79 12.03 -8.18 -8.87
N ASN A 80 11.19 -8.71 -7.99
CA ASN A 80 10.57 -10.03 -8.15
C ASN A 80 9.63 -10.07 -9.36
N LEU A 81 8.75 -9.07 -9.51
CA LEU A 81 7.89 -8.96 -10.69
C LEU A 81 8.72 -8.86 -11.97
N LYS A 82 9.73 -7.99 -12.02
CA LYS A 82 10.59 -7.83 -13.19
C LYS A 82 11.28 -9.15 -13.57
N ARG A 83 11.83 -9.89 -12.61
CA ARG A 83 12.47 -11.19 -12.83
C ARG A 83 11.48 -12.19 -13.45
N ASN A 84 10.30 -12.34 -12.85
CA ASN A 84 9.30 -13.29 -13.31
C ASN A 84 8.74 -12.91 -14.70
N ILE A 85 8.50 -11.62 -14.94
CA ILE A 85 8.02 -11.10 -16.24
C ILE A 85 9.08 -11.33 -17.33
N SER A 86 10.35 -11.02 -17.05
CA SER A 86 11.45 -11.19 -18.02
C SER A 86 11.72 -12.64 -18.43
N THR A 87 11.18 -13.61 -17.69
CA THR A 87 11.25 -15.03 -18.11
C THR A 87 10.52 -15.27 -19.42
N ALA A 88 9.49 -14.46 -19.74
CA ALA A 88 8.81 -14.55 -21.02
C ALA A 88 9.71 -14.15 -22.21
N ASP A 89 10.67 -13.22 -22.00
CA ASP A 89 11.67 -12.89 -23.02
C ASP A 89 12.63 -14.06 -23.29
N ILE A 90 13.05 -14.76 -22.23
CA ILE A 90 13.92 -15.94 -22.36
C ILE A 90 13.19 -17.05 -23.13
N LEU A 91 11.93 -17.29 -22.76
CA LEU A 91 11.11 -18.30 -23.40
C LEU A 91 10.80 -17.93 -24.87
N ALA A 92 10.56 -16.66 -25.16
CA ALA A 92 10.39 -16.16 -26.54
C ALA A 92 11.67 -16.33 -27.35
N GLY A 93 12.82 -15.99 -26.79
CA GLY A 93 14.13 -16.18 -27.41
C GLY A 93 14.42 -17.64 -27.77
N PHE A 94 14.00 -18.60 -26.94
CA PHE A 94 14.07 -20.02 -27.29
C PHE A 94 13.31 -20.33 -28.58
N VAL A 95 12.08 -19.82 -28.72
CA VAL A 95 11.27 -20.05 -29.94
C VAL A 95 11.85 -19.34 -31.14
N GLU A 96 12.33 -18.08 -30.99
CA GLU A 96 12.92 -17.29 -32.05
C GLU A 96 14.20 -17.92 -32.61
N ILE A 97 15.13 -18.36 -31.71
CA ILE A 97 16.39 -19.00 -32.10
C ILE A 97 16.13 -20.31 -32.85
N ASN A 98 15.13 -21.09 -32.44
CA ASN A 98 14.76 -22.35 -33.06
C ASN A 98 13.79 -22.18 -34.26
N GLN A 99 13.60 -20.95 -34.74
CA GLN A 99 12.72 -20.66 -35.91
C GLN A 99 11.32 -21.27 -35.79
N GLY A 100 10.78 -21.26 -34.53
CA GLY A 100 9.44 -21.77 -34.24
C GLY A 100 9.37 -23.27 -34.00
N ASP A 101 10.48 -23.99 -34.10
CA ASP A 101 10.56 -25.36 -33.59
C ASP A 101 10.57 -25.35 -32.06
N VAL A 102 9.61 -26.07 -31.50
CA VAL A 102 9.41 -26.16 -30.02
C VAL A 102 9.85 -27.49 -29.45
N ASN A 103 10.57 -28.30 -30.23
CA ASN A 103 11.21 -29.49 -29.72
C ASN A 103 12.17 -29.14 -28.60
N GLY A 104 12.07 -29.86 -27.47
CA GLY A 104 12.86 -29.53 -26.25
C GLY A 104 12.26 -28.43 -25.38
N PHE A 105 11.01 -27.98 -25.67
CA PHE A 105 10.31 -27.03 -24.79
C PHE A 105 10.27 -27.49 -23.35
N GLU A 106 9.90 -28.74 -23.07
CA GLU A 106 9.77 -29.26 -21.70
C GLU A 106 11.08 -29.15 -20.90
N GLN A 107 12.22 -29.53 -21.52
CA GLN A 107 13.52 -29.47 -20.87
C GLN A 107 13.92 -28.03 -20.55
N ASN A 108 13.74 -27.12 -21.52
CA ASN A 108 14.06 -25.71 -21.31
C ASN A 108 13.12 -25.05 -20.28
N ALA A 109 11.85 -25.36 -20.35
CA ALA A 109 10.85 -24.86 -19.41
C ALA A 109 11.09 -25.39 -17.99
N GLU A 110 11.50 -26.66 -17.83
CA GLU A 110 11.87 -27.23 -16.54
C GLU A 110 13.05 -26.49 -15.91
N ILE A 111 14.09 -26.21 -16.67
CA ILE A 111 15.26 -25.46 -16.22
C ILE A 111 14.85 -24.06 -15.76
N LEU A 112 14.07 -23.34 -16.56
CA LEU A 112 13.60 -21.99 -16.20
C LEU A 112 12.71 -22.02 -14.96
N TYR A 113 11.76 -22.93 -14.90
CA TYR A 113 10.82 -23.08 -13.80
C TYR A 113 11.54 -23.32 -12.46
N ARG A 114 12.56 -24.20 -12.46
CA ARG A 114 13.34 -24.50 -11.26
C ARG A 114 14.30 -23.37 -10.86
N SER A 115 14.84 -22.63 -11.84
CA SER A 115 15.88 -21.63 -11.59
C SER A 115 15.32 -20.29 -11.09
N ILE A 116 14.10 -19.91 -11.52
CA ILE A 116 13.60 -18.56 -11.30
C ILE A 116 12.73 -18.49 -10.04
N GLY A 117 11.93 -19.51 -9.76
CA GLY A 117 10.97 -19.49 -8.64
C GLY A 117 9.82 -18.49 -8.86
N GLY A 118 8.74 -18.62 -8.07
CA GLY A 118 7.58 -17.70 -8.15
C GLY A 118 6.72 -17.82 -9.41
N ILE A 119 7.07 -18.70 -10.35
CA ILE A 119 6.35 -18.99 -11.59
C ILE A 119 5.47 -20.21 -11.38
N SER A 120 4.20 -20.13 -11.79
CA SER A 120 3.27 -21.27 -11.73
C SER A 120 3.33 -22.13 -12.97
N ALA A 121 3.44 -21.52 -14.15
CA ALA A 121 3.59 -22.27 -15.41
C ALA A 121 4.25 -21.41 -16.48
N LEU A 122 4.90 -22.08 -17.41
CA LEU A 122 5.41 -21.54 -18.67
C LEU A 122 4.57 -22.09 -19.81
N GLN A 123 4.19 -21.25 -20.76
CA GLN A 123 3.28 -21.64 -21.82
C GLN A 123 3.75 -21.09 -23.17
N LEU A 124 3.59 -21.87 -24.23
CA LEU A 124 3.69 -21.40 -25.60
C LEU A 124 2.29 -21.45 -26.23
N ALA A 125 1.97 -20.40 -26.99
CA ALA A 125 0.69 -20.28 -27.66
C ALA A 125 0.90 -19.97 -29.15
N LYS A 126 1.12 -21.02 -29.94
CA LYS A 126 1.28 -20.91 -31.38
C LYS A 126 -0.03 -20.44 -32.01
N ASP A 127 0.04 -19.47 -32.94
CA ASP A 127 -1.13 -18.82 -33.54
C ASP A 127 -2.15 -18.34 -32.48
N ALA A 128 -1.62 -17.85 -31.33
CA ALA A 128 -2.37 -17.39 -30.18
C ALA A 128 -3.19 -18.47 -29.46
N LYS A 129 -3.02 -19.75 -29.76
CA LYS A 129 -3.65 -20.88 -29.05
C LYS A 129 -2.63 -21.61 -28.19
N ILE A 130 -2.93 -21.83 -26.92
CA ILE A 130 -2.03 -22.50 -25.99
C ILE A 130 -1.77 -23.93 -26.46
N SER A 131 -0.53 -24.20 -26.86
CA SER A 131 -0.08 -25.47 -27.45
C SER A 131 0.84 -26.27 -26.53
N HIS A 132 1.59 -25.60 -25.64
CA HIS A 132 2.51 -26.25 -24.70
C HIS A 132 2.41 -25.58 -23.35
N ILE A 133 2.48 -26.36 -22.29
CA ILE A 133 2.45 -25.92 -20.88
C ILE A 133 3.43 -26.74 -20.06
N PHE A 134 4.23 -26.08 -19.25
CA PHE A 134 5.08 -26.72 -18.25
C PHE A 134 4.96 -25.99 -16.87
N PRO A 135 4.70 -26.69 -15.76
CA PRO A 135 4.23 -28.08 -15.72
C PRO A 135 2.79 -28.17 -16.24
N LEU A 136 2.49 -29.28 -16.93
CA LEU A 136 1.12 -29.50 -17.45
C LEU A 136 0.13 -29.81 -16.33
N LYS A 137 0.59 -30.57 -15.32
CA LYS A 137 -0.25 -31.00 -14.20
C LYS A 137 -0.85 -29.78 -13.46
N GLY A 138 -2.17 -29.72 -13.40
CA GLY A 138 -2.95 -28.63 -12.81
C GLY A 138 -3.23 -27.46 -13.77
N HIS A 139 -2.75 -27.52 -15.02
CA HIS A 139 -2.96 -26.50 -16.03
C HIS A 139 -3.61 -27.02 -17.31
N GLU A 140 -4.09 -28.28 -17.30
CA GLU A 140 -4.65 -28.98 -18.45
C GLU A 140 -5.82 -28.22 -19.09
N ALA A 141 -6.66 -27.56 -18.28
CA ALA A 141 -7.82 -26.82 -18.74
C ALA A 141 -7.46 -25.60 -19.61
N ALA A 142 -6.21 -25.17 -19.61
CA ALA A 142 -5.74 -24.08 -20.43
C ALA A 142 -5.27 -24.52 -21.83
N MET A 143 -5.05 -25.82 -22.08
CA MET A 143 -4.63 -26.32 -23.38
C MET A 143 -5.66 -25.99 -24.45
N GLY A 144 -5.19 -25.54 -25.61
CA GLY A 144 -6.03 -25.16 -26.75
C GLY A 144 -6.79 -23.84 -26.56
N HIS A 145 -6.62 -23.14 -25.43
CA HIS A 145 -7.30 -21.87 -25.19
C HIS A 145 -6.82 -20.80 -26.16
N ASP A 146 -7.77 -20.14 -26.85
CA ASP A 146 -7.52 -19.07 -27.80
C ASP A 146 -7.47 -17.71 -27.08
N LEU A 147 -6.31 -17.09 -27.11
CA LEU A 147 -6.02 -15.86 -26.35
C LEU A 147 -6.59 -14.60 -27.02
N LEU A 148 -6.90 -14.64 -28.31
CA LEU A 148 -7.46 -13.50 -29.04
C LEU A 148 -8.99 -13.50 -29.03
N HIS A 149 -9.61 -14.62 -28.69
CA HIS A 149 -11.07 -14.76 -28.57
C HIS A 149 -11.54 -14.81 -27.09
N ASP A 150 -10.65 -14.53 -26.15
CA ASP A 150 -11.00 -14.41 -24.71
C ASP A 150 -11.30 -12.95 -24.37
N ASP A 151 -12.54 -12.63 -24.06
CA ASP A 151 -12.98 -11.26 -23.78
C ASP A 151 -12.23 -10.59 -22.60
N LEU A 152 -11.77 -11.36 -21.63
CA LEU A 152 -11.05 -10.85 -20.47
C LEU A 152 -9.56 -10.62 -20.72
N ARG A 153 -8.98 -11.24 -21.77
CA ARG A 153 -7.51 -11.32 -21.96
C ARG A 153 -7.04 -10.86 -23.32
N ARG A 154 -7.96 -10.68 -24.30
CA ARG A 154 -7.62 -10.31 -25.68
C ARG A 154 -6.99 -8.93 -25.80
N LYS A 155 -7.38 -7.98 -24.93
CA LYS A 155 -6.89 -6.60 -24.99
C LYS A 155 -5.37 -6.52 -24.87
N GLU A 156 -4.82 -7.12 -23.80
CA GLU A 156 -3.38 -7.16 -23.57
C GLU A 156 -2.65 -8.03 -24.63
N ALA A 157 -3.32 -9.05 -25.19
CA ALA A 157 -2.77 -9.83 -26.30
C ALA A 157 -2.60 -8.98 -27.55
N TYR A 158 -3.60 -8.18 -27.92
CA TYR A 158 -3.50 -7.25 -29.04
C TYR A 158 -2.49 -6.14 -28.81
N ILE A 159 -2.40 -5.59 -27.59
CA ILE A 159 -1.37 -4.62 -27.21
C ILE A 159 0.03 -5.23 -27.36
N ALA A 160 0.22 -6.49 -26.93
CA ALA A 160 1.50 -7.18 -27.09
C ALA A 160 1.87 -7.32 -28.57
N ILE A 161 0.97 -7.82 -29.42
CA ILE A 161 1.23 -8.00 -30.85
C ILE A 161 1.55 -6.66 -31.51
N SER A 162 0.73 -5.63 -31.28
CA SER A 162 0.88 -4.32 -31.93
C SER A 162 2.12 -3.56 -31.51
N SER A 163 2.54 -3.69 -30.24
CA SER A 163 3.73 -3.03 -29.71
C SER A 163 5.03 -3.82 -29.91
N GLY A 164 4.93 -5.13 -30.16
CA GLY A 164 6.07 -6.05 -30.15
C GLY A 164 6.71 -6.21 -28.77
N LYS A 165 6.07 -5.72 -27.71
CA LYS A 165 6.62 -5.70 -26.34
C LYS A 165 5.85 -6.65 -25.44
N ILE A 166 6.53 -7.02 -24.34
CA ILE A 166 5.89 -7.79 -23.29
C ILE A 166 4.74 -6.99 -22.65
N THR A 167 3.64 -7.68 -22.35
CA THR A 167 2.52 -7.13 -21.57
C THR A 167 2.22 -8.00 -20.38
N VAL A 168 1.61 -7.41 -19.35
CA VAL A 168 1.11 -8.12 -18.17
C VAL A 168 -0.39 -7.97 -18.13
N ALA A 169 -1.10 -9.09 -18.17
CA ALA A 169 -2.54 -9.17 -18.01
C ALA A 169 -2.90 -9.66 -16.59
N GLY A 170 -4.01 -9.19 -16.07
CA GLY A 170 -4.48 -9.58 -14.73
C GLY A 170 -4.11 -8.57 -13.64
N PRO A 171 -4.20 -8.93 -12.34
CA PRO A 171 -4.53 -10.28 -11.89
C PRO A 171 -6.01 -10.61 -12.12
N PHE A 172 -6.31 -11.88 -12.44
CA PHE A 172 -7.66 -12.40 -12.67
C PHE A 172 -7.76 -13.89 -12.31
N ASN A 173 -8.98 -14.37 -12.15
CA ASN A 173 -9.22 -15.79 -11.87
C ASN A 173 -8.89 -16.64 -13.09
N LEU A 174 -8.13 -17.71 -12.87
CA LEU A 174 -7.77 -18.67 -13.89
C LEU A 174 -8.88 -19.71 -14.08
N LYS A 175 -8.98 -20.27 -15.29
CA LYS A 175 -9.92 -21.39 -15.57
C LYS A 175 -9.65 -22.63 -14.72
N GLN A 176 -8.38 -22.88 -14.43
CA GLN A 176 -7.90 -23.97 -13.60
C GLN A 176 -7.90 -23.67 -12.08
N GLY A 177 -8.39 -22.50 -11.70
CA GLY A 177 -8.38 -22.01 -10.32
C GLY A 177 -7.16 -21.17 -9.97
N GLY A 178 -7.30 -20.35 -8.91
CA GLY A 178 -6.27 -19.40 -8.48
C GLY A 178 -6.40 -18.01 -9.11
N TYR A 179 -5.72 -17.03 -8.51
CA TYR A 179 -5.70 -15.64 -8.93
C TYR A 179 -4.27 -15.30 -9.40
N ALA A 180 -4.12 -14.89 -10.66
CA ALA A 180 -2.80 -14.82 -11.28
C ALA A 180 -2.62 -13.67 -12.27
N LEU A 181 -1.36 -13.33 -12.48
CA LEU A 181 -0.86 -12.51 -13.58
C LEU A 181 -0.38 -13.39 -14.71
N ILE A 182 -0.49 -12.91 -15.93
CA ILE A 182 0.14 -13.52 -17.13
C ILE A 182 1.04 -12.47 -17.76
N ALA A 183 2.35 -12.69 -17.71
CA ALA A 183 3.29 -11.98 -18.56
C ALA A 183 3.30 -12.64 -19.94
N ARG A 184 3.16 -11.83 -20.99
CA ARG A 184 2.99 -12.29 -22.37
C ARG A 184 3.94 -11.56 -23.29
N ARG A 185 4.81 -12.31 -23.98
CA ARG A 185 5.75 -11.82 -24.98
C ARG A 185 5.31 -12.31 -26.36
N PRO A 186 5.00 -11.43 -27.31
CA PRO A 186 4.74 -11.85 -28.69
C PRO A 186 6.04 -12.30 -29.36
N VAL A 187 5.96 -13.37 -30.13
CA VAL A 187 7.06 -13.96 -30.89
C VAL A 187 6.80 -13.76 -32.37
N PHE A 188 7.79 -13.19 -33.04
CA PHE A 188 7.74 -12.97 -34.50
C PHE A 188 8.90 -13.70 -35.15
N ILE A 189 8.60 -14.46 -36.21
CA ILE A 189 9.58 -15.25 -36.96
C ILE A 189 9.52 -14.80 -38.41
N PRO A 190 10.64 -14.40 -39.02
CA PRO A 190 10.69 -14.06 -40.41
C PRO A 190 10.15 -15.21 -41.28
N ASP A 191 9.39 -14.87 -42.32
CA ASP A 191 8.79 -15.82 -43.29
C ASP A 191 7.83 -16.86 -42.66
N TYR A 192 7.44 -16.69 -41.42
CA TYR A 192 6.37 -17.51 -40.83
C TYR A 192 5.01 -17.12 -41.38
N HIS A 193 4.30 -18.10 -41.92
CA HIS A 193 2.94 -17.90 -42.40
C HIS A 193 1.93 -18.01 -41.26
N SER A 194 1.71 -16.88 -40.60
CA SER A 194 0.72 -16.78 -39.54
C SER A 194 -0.69 -17.08 -39.99
N GLN A 195 -1.44 -17.86 -39.23
CA GLN A 195 -2.87 -18.05 -39.45
C GLN A 195 -3.68 -16.77 -39.18
N ILE A 196 -3.08 -15.78 -38.53
CA ILE A 196 -3.68 -14.48 -38.27
C ILE A 196 -3.20 -13.50 -39.31
N MET A 197 -3.95 -13.41 -40.44
CA MET A 197 -3.55 -12.64 -41.63
C MET A 197 -3.20 -11.18 -41.35
N GLN A 198 -3.75 -10.57 -40.32
CA GLN A 198 -3.46 -9.18 -39.94
C GLN A 198 -2.03 -8.99 -39.40
N TYR A 199 -1.39 -10.05 -38.91
CA TYR A 199 -0.07 -9.99 -38.30
C TYR A 199 0.87 -11.01 -39.00
N PRO A 200 1.44 -10.66 -40.16
CA PRO A 200 2.41 -11.51 -40.82
C PRO A 200 3.63 -11.72 -39.90
N ASN A 201 4.24 -12.90 -40.00
CA ASN A 201 5.38 -13.32 -39.17
C ASN A 201 5.06 -13.52 -37.66
N PHE A 202 3.83 -13.27 -37.21
CA PHE A 202 3.46 -13.54 -35.84
C PHE A 202 3.32 -15.04 -35.62
N TRP A 203 4.30 -15.61 -34.91
CA TRP A 203 4.29 -17.04 -34.58
C TRP A 203 3.33 -17.35 -33.45
N GLY A 204 3.24 -16.47 -32.45
CA GLY A 204 2.44 -16.70 -31.26
C GLY A 204 2.95 -15.97 -30.02
N PHE A 205 2.71 -16.55 -28.85
CA PHE A 205 3.13 -15.97 -27.58
C PHE A 205 3.97 -16.93 -26.75
N ALA A 206 4.93 -16.39 -26.03
CA ALA A 206 5.54 -16.97 -24.85
C ALA A 206 4.92 -16.34 -23.60
N ASN A 207 4.28 -17.16 -22.76
CA ASN A 207 3.57 -16.70 -21.57
C ASN A 207 4.21 -17.25 -20.30
N VAL A 208 4.23 -16.43 -19.24
CA VAL A 208 4.61 -16.82 -17.89
C VAL A 208 3.42 -16.56 -16.98
N LEU A 209 2.97 -17.61 -16.31
CA LEU A 209 1.89 -17.56 -15.34
C LEU A 209 2.48 -17.36 -13.94
N ILE A 210 2.06 -16.30 -13.25
CA ILE A 210 2.57 -15.90 -11.93
C ILE A 210 1.39 -15.83 -10.98
N MET A 211 1.36 -16.72 -9.98
CA MET A 211 0.30 -16.71 -8.97
C MET A 211 0.40 -15.45 -8.12
N PHE A 212 -0.72 -14.76 -7.92
CA PHE A 212 -0.73 -13.47 -7.27
C PHE A 212 -0.40 -13.53 -5.78
N ASP A 213 -0.83 -14.58 -5.09
CA ASP A 213 -0.43 -14.87 -3.71
C ASP A 213 1.08 -15.05 -3.57
N LYS A 214 1.74 -15.70 -4.54
CA LYS A 214 3.20 -15.77 -4.59
C LYS A 214 3.88 -14.43 -4.83
N VAL A 215 3.27 -13.55 -5.61
CA VAL A 215 3.77 -12.17 -5.78
C VAL A 215 3.76 -11.42 -4.45
N LEU A 216 2.71 -11.58 -3.63
CA LEU A 216 2.61 -10.95 -2.33
C LEU A 216 3.60 -11.55 -1.33
N GLU A 217 3.72 -12.87 -1.28
CA GLU A 217 4.64 -13.61 -0.42
C GLU A 217 6.10 -13.28 -0.75
N ASP A 218 6.53 -13.46 -2.00
CA ASP A 218 7.89 -13.16 -2.47
C ASP A 218 8.19 -11.65 -2.41
N GLY A 219 7.15 -10.81 -2.53
CA GLY A 219 7.19 -9.37 -2.30
C GLY A 219 7.33 -9.01 -0.83
N GLY A 220 7.19 -9.96 0.10
CA GLY A 220 7.34 -9.75 1.55
C GLY A 220 6.29 -8.82 2.16
N LEU A 221 5.10 -8.70 1.55
CA LEU A 221 4.05 -7.81 2.07
C LEU A 221 3.50 -8.27 3.42
N ASP A 222 3.57 -9.58 3.71
CA ASP A 222 3.24 -10.11 5.04
C ASP A 222 4.20 -9.59 6.12
N THR A 223 5.47 -9.31 5.74
CA THR A 223 6.47 -8.74 6.63
C THR A 223 6.11 -7.32 7.06
N LEU A 224 5.52 -6.50 6.17
CA LEU A 224 5.00 -5.17 6.53
C LEU A 224 3.97 -5.28 7.65
N THR A 225 3.03 -6.19 7.49
CA THR A 225 1.97 -6.43 8.49
C THR A 225 2.54 -6.91 9.82
N ALA A 226 3.53 -7.80 9.79
CA ALA A 226 4.22 -8.28 10.99
C ALA A 226 5.04 -7.18 11.70
N GLN A 227 5.57 -6.22 10.95
CA GLN A 227 6.29 -5.05 11.47
C GLN A 227 5.37 -3.93 11.98
N GLY A 228 4.05 -4.10 11.92
CA GLY A 228 3.09 -3.12 12.41
C GLY A 228 2.71 -2.04 11.41
N PHE A 229 2.87 -2.31 10.12
CA PHE A 229 2.39 -1.45 9.04
C PHE A 229 1.15 -2.05 8.39
N ASP A 230 0.23 -1.20 8.00
CA ASP A 230 -0.87 -1.52 7.10
C ASP A 230 -0.49 -1.07 5.69
N TYR A 231 -0.91 -1.83 4.69
CA TYR A 231 -0.64 -1.51 3.31
C TYR A 231 -1.87 -1.71 2.43
N GLU A 232 -1.89 -1.05 1.29
CA GLU A 232 -2.78 -1.32 0.17
C GLU A 232 -1.95 -1.36 -1.12
N LEU A 233 -1.93 -2.53 -1.79
CA LEU A 233 -1.46 -2.65 -3.16
C LEU A 233 -2.65 -2.41 -4.08
N TRP A 234 -2.58 -1.40 -4.95
CA TRP A 234 -3.70 -0.99 -5.80
C TRP A 234 -3.24 -0.49 -7.17
N ARG A 235 -4.18 -0.36 -8.07
CA ARG A 235 -3.97 0.19 -9.42
C ARG A 235 -5.22 0.90 -9.92
N PHE A 236 -5.11 1.57 -11.06
CA PHE A 236 -6.28 1.90 -11.86
C PHE A 236 -6.68 0.71 -12.72
N HIS A 237 -7.97 0.36 -12.70
CA HIS A 237 -8.50 -0.72 -13.52
C HIS A 237 -8.35 -0.36 -15.01
N PRO A 238 -7.78 -1.24 -15.86
CA PRO A 238 -7.40 -0.90 -17.23
C PRO A 238 -8.59 -0.53 -18.14
N ASP A 239 -9.80 -0.98 -17.83
CA ASP A 239 -10.98 -0.73 -18.67
C ASP A 239 -11.86 0.39 -18.11
N THR A 240 -11.99 0.51 -16.80
CA THR A 240 -12.89 1.50 -16.17
C THR A 240 -12.17 2.75 -15.69
N GLY A 241 -10.84 2.71 -15.56
CA GLY A 241 -10.06 3.80 -14.97
C GLY A 241 -10.31 4.03 -13.48
N GLN A 242 -11.13 3.20 -12.83
CA GLN A 242 -11.43 3.32 -11.41
C GLN A 242 -10.32 2.69 -10.54
N PRO A 243 -10.04 3.24 -9.35
CA PRO A 243 -9.12 2.63 -8.41
C PRO A 243 -9.57 1.22 -8.01
N GLN A 244 -8.67 0.25 -8.13
CA GLN A 244 -8.89 -1.14 -7.79
C GLN A 244 -7.88 -1.58 -6.76
N SER A 245 -8.33 -1.98 -5.58
CA SER A 245 -7.49 -2.65 -4.58
C SER A 245 -7.16 -4.07 -5.05
N LEU A 246 -5.89 -4.45 -4.98
CA LEU A 246 -5.39 -5.76 -5.34
C LEU A 246 -5.11 -6.61 -4.10
N ALA A 247 -4.56 -6.01 -3.05
CA ALA A 247 -4.25 -6.68 -1.78
C ALA A 247 -4.13 -5.66 -0.64
N GLY A 248 -4.20 -6.15 0.60
CA GLY A 248 -4.08 -5.35 1.81
C GLY A 248 -5.40 -4.68 2.22
N GLN A 249 -5.30 -3.57 2.94
CA GLN A 249 -6.45 -2.85 3.49
C GLN A 249 -6.99 -1.85 2.48
N ALA A 250 -8.14 -2.14 1.89
CA ALA A 250 -8.80 -1.26 0.92
C ALA A 250 -9.16 0.10 1.55
N GLY A 251 -8.92 1.19 0.79
CA GLY A 251 -9.21 2.56 1.21
C GLY A 251 -8.02 3.30 1.81
N LEU A 252 -6.92 2.61 2.13
CA LEU A 252 -5.70 3.23 2.65
C LEU A 252 -5.08 4.20 1.63
N ARG A 253 -5.27 3.96 0.33
CA ARG A 253 -4.85 4.83 -0.78
C ARG A 253 -5.40 6.26 -0.73
N GLU A 254 -6.51 6.49 -0.01
CA GLU A 254 -7.16 7.82 0.05
C GLU A 254 -6.35 8.81 0.88
N ASN A 255 -5.67 8.33 1.92
CA ASN A 255 -4.79 9.15 2.76
C ASN A 255 -3.61 8.34 3.33
N PRO A 256 -2.72 7.81 2.47
CA PRO A 256 -1.56 7.06 2.94
C PRO A 256 -0.50 8.00 3.52
N LEU A 257 0.26 7.53 4.51
CA LEU A 257 1.44 8.26 4.98
C LEU A 257 2.54 8.28 3.91
N SER A 258 2.68 7.16 3.16
CA SER A 258 3.63 7.02 2.05
C SER A 258 3.04 6.17 0.94
N SER A 259 3.43 6.47 -0.31
CA SER A 259 2.99 5.74 -1.49
C SER A 259 4.14 5.57 -2.48
N PHE A 260 4.28 4.36 -3.02
CA PHE A 260 5.39 3.96 -3.89
C PHE A 260 4.87 3.39 -5.20
N GLU A 261 5.48 3.81 -6.30
CA GLU A 261 5.12 3.34 -7.64
C GLU A 261 5.82 2.03 -7.98
N ILE A 262 5.08 1.12 -8.59
CA ILE A 262 5.56 -0.18 -9.09
C ILE A 262 5.27 -0.22 -10.57
N GLN A 263 6.29 0.10 -11.37
CA GLN A 263 6.19 0.14 -12.82
C GLN A 263 6.17 -1.26 -13.42
N LEU A 264 5.15 -1.58 -14.18
CA LEU A 264 5.02 -2.78 -15.03
C LEU A 264 5.11 -2.38 -16.50
N PRO A 265 5.33 -3.31 -17.44
CA PRO A 265 5.47 -2.99 -18.86
C PRO A 265 4.33 -2.18 -19.48
N ASN A 266 3.11 -2.45 -19.07
CA ASN A 266 1.89 -1.81 -19.60
C ASN A 266 0.93 -1.33 -18.49
N ALA A 267 1.40 -1.23 -17.22
CA ALA A 267 0.59 -0.82 -16.09
C ALA A 267 1.45 -0.14 -15.02
N LEU A 268 0.80 0.65 -14.18
CA LEU A 268 1.39 1.25 -13.01
C LEU A 268 0.57 0.81 -11.79
N TRP A 269 1.26 0.24 -10.81
CA TRP A 269 0.68 -0.12 -9.53
C TRP A 269 1.25 0.78 -8.44
N TYR A 270 0.57 0.84 -7.33
CA TYR A 270 0.92 1.68 -6.19
C TYR A 270 0.88 0.84 -4.91
N LEU A 271 1.89 0.99 -4.08
CA LEU A 271 1.93 0.46 -2.73
C LEU A 271 1.77 1.62 -1.74
N ALA A 272 0.59 1.75 -1.16
CA ALA A 272 0.31 2.67 -0.07
C ALA A 272 0.67 2.00 1.26
N VAL A 273 1.36 2.73 2.15
CA VAL A 273 1.83 2.19 3.44
C VAL A 273 1.57 3.22 4.54
N GLN A 274 1.16 2.73 5.70
CA GLN A 274 1.07 3.53 6.93
C GLN A 274 1.33 2.67 8.17
N PRO A 275 1.85 3.23 9.27
CA PRO A 275 1.96 2.51 10.53
C PRO A 275 0.56 2.20 11.07
N ARG A 276 0.41 1.03 11.70
CA ARG A 276 -0.85 0.62 12.32
C ARG A 276 -1.19 1.53 13.50
N PHE A 277 -2.39 2.05 13.55
CA PHE A 277 -2.85 3.19 14.36
C PHE A 277 -2.65 3.11 15.88
N ALA A 278 -2.18 2.02 16.46
CA ALA A 278 -1.97 1.93 17.92
C ALA A 278 -0.91 2.92 18.47
N ALA A 279 -0.05 3.46 17.63
CA ALA A 279 1.02 4.38 18.06
C ALA A 279 0.70 5.88 17.83
N LEU A 280 -0.11 6.21 16.84
CA LEU A 280 -0.45 7.61 16.52
C LEU A 280 -1.61 8.13 17.38
N SER A 281 -2.57 7.27 17.74
CA SER A 281 -3.69 7.66 18.60
C SER A 281 -3.24 8.08 19.99
N THR A 282 -2.19 7.46 20.53
CA THR A 282 -1.72 7.74 21.89
C THR A 282 -1.11 9.14 22.00
N SER A 283 -0.37 9.61 21.02
CA SER A 283 0.21 10.96 21.05
C SER A 283 -0.81 12.06 20.77
N GLN A 284 -1.75 11.83 19.85
CA GLN A 284 -2.85 12.74 19.56
C GLN A 284 -3.90 12.74 20.68
N GLU A 285 -4.24 11.58 21.26
CA GLU A 285 -5.14 11.51 22.41
C GLU A 285 -4.51 12.15 23.65
N VAL A 286 -3.21 11.96 23.90
CA VAL A 286 -2.50 12.64 24.99
C VAL A 286 -2.47 14.16 24.76
N ALA A 287 -2.25 14.64 23.53
CA ALA A 287 -2.28 16.07 23.22
C ALA A 287 -3.69 16.66 23.35
N ILE A 288 -4.71 15.97 22.83
CA ILE A 288 -6.12 16.41 22.92
C ILE A 288 -6.63 16.30 24.38
N THR A 289 -6.25 15.26 25.11
CA THR A 289 -6.66 15.07 26.50
C THR A 289 -6.00 16.10 27.43
N THR A 290 -4.71 16.42 27.23
CA THR A 290 -4.03 17.51 27.94
C THR A 290 -4.61 18.87 27.62
N LEU A 291 -4.95 19.14 26.37
CA LEU A 291 -5.60 20.39 25.96
C LEU A 291 -7.01 20.53 26.58
N ASN A 292 -7.79 19.45 26.56
CA ASN A 292 -9.13 19.43 27.18
C ASN A 292 -9.10 19.52 28.70
N LEU A 293 -8.08 18.95 29.36
CA LEU A 293 -7.87 19.11 30.80
C LEU A 293 -7.49 20.55 31.17
N LEU A 294 -6.64 21.19 30.38
CA LEU A 294 -6.28 22.60 30.56
C LEU A 294 -7.46 23.55 30.35
N VAL A 295 -8.31 23.29 29.36
CA VAL A 295 -9.50 24.10 29.06
C VAL A 295 -10.62 23.89 30.10
N ARG A 296 -10.72 22.72 30.74
CA ARG A 296 -11.75 22.45 31.78
C ARG A 296 -11.38 22.97 33.15
N HIS A 297 -10.12 23.34 33.40
CA HIS A 297 -9.64 23.82 34.72
C HIS A 297 -9.26 25.30 34.70
N CYS A 298 -9.41 26.00 33.56
CA CYS A 298 -9.45 27.47 33.44
C CYS A 298 -10.89 27.95 33.34
#